data_60f7d79d5a9ac67f0a011ed4ce72e795
#
_entry.id   60f7d79d5a9ac67f0a011ed4ce72e795
#
_cell.length_a   1.000
_cell.length_b   1.000
_cell.length_c   1.000
_cell.angle_alpha   90.00
_cell.angle_beta   90.00
_cell.angle_gamma   90.00
#
_symmetry.space_group_name_H-M   'P 1'
#
loop_
_entity.id
_entity.type
_entity.pdbx_description
1 polymer ?
#
loop_
_entity_poly.entity_id
_entity_poly.type
_entity_poly.pdbx_seq_one_letter_code
_entity_poly.pdbx_strand_id
1 'polypeptide(L)'
;MNIKTKKIIIEVLAIAFIALLAGMAAAEEEISITGTINDESQLVDDSGTVYDIGDNEKGNEVTELIGKKVSVKGSVVQAEGIKMITITSFKVIE
;
A
#
# COMPACT_ATOMS: atom_id res chain seq x y z
N MET A 1 -3.76 -3.85 -31.73
CA MET A 1 -3.74 -4.54 -30.73
C MET A 1 -2.72 -4.22 -29.81
N ASN A 2 -1.70 -4.12 -30.22
CA ASN A 2 -0.66 -3.87 -29.37
C ASN A 2 -0.60 -2.48 -28.89
N ILE A 3 -1.37 -1.59 -29.43
CA ILE A 3 -1.37 -0.22 -29.01
C ILE A 3 -1.74 -0.09 -27.54
N LYS A 4 -2.69 -0.87 -27.08
CA LYS A 4 -3.04 -0.78 -25.69
C LYS A 4 -1.92 -1.26 -24.81
N THR A 5 -1.28 -2.31 -25.21
CA THR A 5 -0.18 -2.83 -24.42
C THR A 5 0.94 -1.82 -24.38
N LYS A 6 1.22 -1.17 -25.49
CA LYS A 6 2.28 -0.21 -25.51
C LYS A 6 1.95 0.97 -24.65
N LYS A 7 0.69 1.37 -24.64
CA LYS A 7 0.32 2.45 -23.81
C LYS A 7 0.54 2.15 -22.35
N ILE A 8 0.16 0.97 -21.94
CA ILE A 8 0.33 0.58 -20.56
C ILE A 8 1.80 0.58 -20.19
N ILE A 9 2.62 0.07 -21.07
CA ILE A 9 4.04 0.02 -20.79
C ILE A 9 4.60 1.42 -20.66
N ILE A 10 4.17 2.32 -21.51
CA ILE A 10 4.65 3.68 -21.45
C ILE A 10 4.26 4.33 -20.14
N GLU A 11 3.06 4.05 -19.68
CA GLU A 11 2.63 4.62 -18.43
C GLU A 11 3.47 4.11 -17.28
N VAL A 12 3.78 2.84 -17.29
CA VAL A 12 4.59 2.28 -16.23
C VAL A 12 5.98 2.90 -16.25
N LEU A 13 6.52 3.09 -17.41
CA LEU A 13 7.82 3.70 -17.52
C LEU A 13 7.81 5.14 -17.03
N ALA A 14 6.75 5.85 -17.35
CA ALA A 14 6.65 7.22 -16.91
C ALA A 14 6.61 7.32 -15.41
N ILE A 15 5.89 6.43 -14.79
CA ILE A 15 5.82 6.42 -13.34
C ILE A 15 7.18 6.12 -12.75
N ALA A 16 7.87 5.17 -13.31
CA ALA A 16 9.17 4.81 -12.82
C ALA A 16 10.14 5.97 -12.96
N PHE A 17 10.02 6.69 -14.06
CA PHE A 17 10.92 7.79 -14.29
C PHE A 17 10.67 8.91 -13.28
N ILE A 18 9.43 9.18 -13.00
CA ILE A 18 9.10 10.19 -12.03
C ILE A 18 9.61 9.79 -10.65
N ALA A 19 9.46 8.55 -10.31
CA ALA A 19 9.94 8.08 -9.03
C ALA A 19 11.44 8.25 -8.95
N LEU A 20 12.12 8.04 -10.04
CA LEU A 20 13.54 8.17 -10.03
C LEU A 20 13.96 9.63 -9.87
N LEU A 21 13.26 10.53 -10.50
CA LEU A 21 13.57 11.92 -10.37
C LEU A 21 13.33 12.41 -8.99
N ALA A 22 12.23 12.01 -8.41
CA ALA A 22 11.94 12.43 -7.07
C ALA A 22 12.61 11.52 -6.12
N GLY A 23 13.46 10.70 -6.61
CA GLY A 23 13.94 9.61 -5.89
C GLY A 23 14.60 9.91 -4.63
N MET A 24 15.13 11.04 -4.57
CA MET A 24 15.73 11.25 -3.40
C MET A 24 14.74 11.33 -2.38
N ALA A 25 13.68 11.95 -2.61
CA ALA A 25 12.74 12.10 -1.59
C ALA A 25 11.94 10.92 -1.43
N ALA A 26 12.00 10.09 -2.36
CA ALA A 26 11.02 9.17 -2.21
C ALA A 26 11.40 7.94 -1.87
N ALA A 27 11.72 7.76 -0.92
CA ALA A 27 11.85 6.47 -0.55
C ALA A 27 10.53 5.86 -0.50
N GLU A 28 9.46 6.55 -0.75
CA GLU A 28 8.21 5.95 -0.56
C GLU A 28 7.58 5.58 -1.82
N GLU A 29 7.28 4.34 -1.99
CA GLU A 29 6.66 3.85 -3.15
C GLU A 29 5.28 3.42 -2.77
N GLU A 30 4.28 3.96 -3.38
CA GLU A 30 2.92 3.62 -3.03
C GLU A 30 2.55 2.28 -3.62
N ILE A 31 2.07 1.37 -2.80
CA ILE A 31 1.68 0.05 -3.24
C ILE A 31 0.28 -0.24 -2.75
N SER A 32 -0.31 -1.29 -3.29
CA SER A 32 -1.64 -1.72 -2.89
C SER A 32 -1.53 -3.08 -2.23
N ILE A 33 -2.17 -3.25 -1.12
CA ILE A 33 -2.15 -4.50 -0.39
C ILE A 33 -3.57 -4.87 -0.02
N THR A 34 -3.93 -6.12 -0.24
CA THR A 34 -5.23 -6.62 0.16
C THR A 34 -5.02 -7.56 1.34
N GLY A 35 -5.76 -7.37 2.38
CA GLY A 35 -5.61 -8.20 3.55
C GLY A 35 -6.73 -7.98 4.53
N THR A 36 -6.55 -8.50 5.73
CA THR A 36 -7.57 -8.42 6.77
C THR A 36 -6.98 -7.70 7.96
N ILE A 37 -7.80 -6.91 8.63
CA ILE A 37 -7.37 -6.21 9.83
C ILE A 37 -7.57 -7.14 11.00
N ASN A 38 -6.50 -7.44 11.73
CA ASN A 38 -6.61 -8.36 12.86
C ASN A 38 -6.98 -7.57 14.11
N ASP A 39 -7.17 -8.27 15.21
CA ASP A 39 -7.62 -7.62 16.43
C ASP A 39 -6.52 -6.86 17.14
N GLU A 40 -5.33 -6.84 16.58
CA GLU A 40 -4.28 -6.00 17.11
C GLU A 40 -4.09 -4.78 16.22
N SER A 41 -5.07 -4.50 15.36
CA SER A 41 -5.05 -3.33 14.50
C SER A 41 -3.90 -3.38 13.51
N GLN A 42 -3.63 -4.54 12.98
CA GLN A 42 -2.58 -4.71 11.97
C GLN A 42 -3.20 -5.25 10.70
N LEU A 43 -2.57 -4.99 9.59
CA LEU A 43 -3.02 -5.50 8.31
C LEU A 43 -2.24 -6.77 8.02
N VAL A 44 -2.95 -7.87 7.78
CA VAL A 44 -2.32 -9.13 7.45
C VAL A 44 -2.73 -9.48 6.03
N ASP A 45 -1.77 -9.55 5.14
CA ASP A 45 -2.10 -9.78 3.74
C ASP A 45 -2.34 -11.27 3.48
N ASP A 46 -2.67 -11.60 2.25
CA ASP A 46 -3.03 -12.97 1.93
C ASP A 46 -1.89 -13.95 2.08
N SER A 47 -0.68 -13.47 2.09
CA SER A 47 0.46 -14.37 2.27
C SER A 47 0.88 -14.46 3.73
N GLY A 48 0.19 -13.79 4.60
CA GLY A 48 0.53 -13.85 6.02
C GLY A 48 1.47 -12.77 6.50
N THR A 49 1.84 -11.85 5.64
CA THR A 49 2.73 -10.77 6.05
C THR A 49 1.95 -9.76 6.88
N VAL A 50 2.52 -9.36 7.99
CA VAL A 50 1.86 -8.46 8.93
C VAL A 50 2.45 -7.07 8.78
N TYR A 51 1.59 -6.08 8.68
CA TYR A 51 2.02 -4.69 8.57
C TYR A 51 1.42 -3.90 9.71
N ASP A 52 2.24 -3.13 10.40
CA ASP A 52 1.74 -2.19 11.38
C ASP A 52 1.16 -1.02 10.64
N ILE A 53 0.04 -0.51 11.07
CA ILE A 53 -0.63 0.57 10.39
C ILE A 53 -0.19 1.89 10.99
N GLY A 54 0.31 2.76 10.11
CA GLY A 54 0.80 4.05 10.56
C GLY A 54 -0.30 4.92 11.13
N ASP A 55 0.07 5.83 12.01
CA ASP A 55 -0.87 6.66 12.71
C ASP A 55 -1.18 7.89 11.87
N ASN A 56 -2.19 7.79 11.04
CA ASN A 56 -2.67 8.94 10.31
C ASN A 56 -4.18 8.76 10.14
N GLU A 57 -4.83 9.71 9.52
CA GLU A 57 -6.26 9.71 9.44
C GLU A 57 -6.81 8.45 8.78
N LYS A 58 -6.27 8.08 7.65
CA LYS A 58 -6.76 6.89 6.95
C LYS A 58 -6.40 5.62 7.70
N GLY A 59 -5.23 5.58 8.28
CA GLY A 59 -4.84 4.43 9.08
C GLY A 59 -5.77 4.24 10.27
N ASN A 60 -6.14 5.31 10.91
CA ASN A 60 -7.02 5.21 12.05
C ASN A 60 -8.41 4.74 11.63
N GLU A 61 -8.87 5.14 10.46
CA GLU A 61 -10.15 4.66 9.97
C GLU A 61 -10.10 3.17 9.69
N VAL A 62 -9.00 2.70 9.12
CA VAL A 62 -8.87 1.30 8.78
C VAL A 62 -8.80 0.43 10.02
N THR A 63 -8.16 0.91 11.08
CA THR A 63 -8.01 0.09 12.27
C THR A 63 -9.34 -0.18 12.95
N GLU A 64 -10.38 0.55 12.58
CA GLU A 64 -11.69 0.29 13.15
C GLU A 64 -12.40 -0.84 12.41
N LEU A 65 -11.79 -1.36 11.36
CA LEU A 65 -12.43 -2.38 10.55
C LEU A 65 -11.91 -3.77 10.87
N ILE A 66 -11.77 -4.05 12.14
CA ILE A 66 -11.23 -5.32 12.59
C ILE A 66 -12.08 -6.46 12.05
N GLY A 67 -11.41 -7.46 11.51
CA GLY A 67 -12.09 -8.62 10.94
C GLY A 67 -12.53 -8.45 9.51
N LYS A 68 -12.39 -7.24 8.97
CA LYS A 68 -12.84 -6.99 7.61
C LYS A 68 -11.70 -7.12 6.62
N LYS A 69 -12.04 -7.50 5.42
CA LYS A 69 -11.04 -7.58 4.37
C LYS A 69 -11.04 -6.26 3.63
N VAL A 70 -9.87 -5.69 3.47
CA VAL A 70 -9.73 -4.38 2.87
C VAL A 70 -8.63 -4.37 1.85
N SER A 71 -8.72 -3.45 0.91
CA SER A 71 -7.63 -3.18 0.00
C SER A 71 -7.12 -1.80 0.36
N VAL A 72 -5.85 -1.70 0.71
CA VAL A 72 -5.29 -0.42 1.13
C VAL A 72 -4.23 0.00 0.15
N LYS A 73 -4.03 1.30 0.05
CA LYS A 73 -3.00 1.85 -0.80
C LYS A 73 -2.16 2.77 0.07
N GLY A 74 -0.87 2.63 -0.01
CA GLY A 74 0.00 3.46 0.80
C GLY A 74 1.45 3.11 0.62
N SER A 75 2.28 3.62 1.50
CA SER A 75 3.71 3.44 1.46
C SER A 75 4.16 2.53 2.59
N VAL A 76 5.06 1.63 2.29
CA VAL A 76 5.57 0.70 3.30
C VAL A 76 7.01 1.04 3.63
N VAL A 77 7.28 1.14 4.91
CA VAL A 77 8.63 1.36 5.41
C VAL A 77 8.98 0.14 6.25
N GLN A 78 10.17 -0.40 6.04
CA GLN A 78 10.60 -1.54 6.81
C GLN A 78 11.84 -1.15 7.59
N ALA A 79 11.81 -1.37 8.88
CA ALA A 79 12.94 -1.06 9.74
C ALA A 79 12.98 -2.08 10.86
N GLU A 80 14.15 -2.66 11.08
CA GLU A 80 14.33 -3.59 12.18
C GLU A 80 13.34 -4.73 12.16
N GLY A 81 13.03 -5.20 10.97
CA GLY A 81 12.13 -6.33 10.85
C GLY A 81 10.67 -6.01 10.92
N ILE A 82 10.34 -4.75 11.13
CA ILE A 82 8.94 -4.34 11.22
C ILE A 82 8.55 -3.63 9.94
N LYS A 83 7.41 -4.01 9.40
CA LYS A 83 6.88 -3.36 8.21
C LYS A 83 5.73 -2.47 8.64
N MET A 84 5.81 -1.20 8.31
CA MET A 84 4.76 -0.26 8.66
C MET A 84 4.20 0.33 7.39
N ILE A 85 2.89 0.37 7.26
CA ILE A 85 2.27 0.94 6.09
C ILE A 85 1.56 2.24 6.49
N THR A 86 1.83 3.28 5.71
CA THR A 86 1.14 4.55 5.88
C THR A 86 0.06 4.58 4.80
N ILE A 87 -1.19 4.51 5.21
CA ILE A 87 -2.29 4.32 4.29
C ILE A 87 -2.77 5.66 3.77
N THR A 88 -2.84 5.80 2.45
CA THR A 88 -3.37 7.01 1.85
C THR A 88 -4.81 6.83 1.41
N SER A 89 -5.22 5.61 1.12
CA SER A 89 -6.62 5.34 0.82
C SER A 89 -6.89 3.87 1.04
N PHE A 90 -8.14 3.51 1.20
CA PHE A 90 -8.50 2.12 1.37
C PHE A 90 -9.93 1.89 0.91
N LYS A 91 -10.26 0.62 0.74
CA LYS A 91 -11.57 0.23 0.28
C LYS A 91 -11.91 -1.08 0.97
N VAL A 92 -13.11 -1.17 1.51
CA VAL A 92 -13.55 -2.40 2.14
C VAL A 92 -14.01 -3.34 1.05
N ILE A 93 -13.46 -4.54 1.04
CA ILE A 93 -13.80 -5.50 0.04
C ILE A 93 -14.97 -6.34 0.46
N GLU A 94 -15.11 -6.55 1.73
CA GLU A 94 -16.16 -7.42 2.14
C GLU A 94 -17.01 -6.87 3.21
#